data_128fdb741501da2f098670277fd53565
#
_entry.id   128fdb741501da2f098670277fd53565
#
_cell.length_a   1.000
_cell.length_b   1.000
_cell.length_c   1.000
_cell.angle_alpha   90.00
_cell.angle_beta   90.00
_cell.angle_gamma   90.00
#
_symmetry.space_group_name_H-M   'P 1'
#
loop_
_entity.id
_entity.type
_entity.pdbx_description
1 polymer ?
#
loop_
_entity_poly.entity_id
_entity_poly.type
_entity_poly.pdbx_seq_one_letter_code
_entity_poly.pdbx_strand_id
1 'polypeptide(L)'
;MGVMMTKAIVPGSLQAVANRDGLSLAESFLNCEVIVLIDQSGSMDAHDAPGGKSRYDAADAELIRLQKENYGRVGVIEFSYYTRFCPGGLPTRIGGSTDMAGALDFARVADGASKVVLISDGEPDDSRAALAAARKYQHPIHTIYIGPEGGDGRAFLARLAAATGGQTFQSAAPGLLAEGVQQLLLTA
;
A
#
# COMPACT_ATOMS: atom_id res chain seq x y z
N MET A 1 21.53 23.06 11.48
CA MET A 1 20.15 23.50 11.28
C MET A 1 19.61 22.74 10.06
N GLY A 2 19.02 21.56 10.30
CA GLY A 2 18.54 20.68 9.23
C GLY A 2 17.27 21.27 8.64
N VAL A 3 17.27 21.52 7.34
CA VAL A 3 16.07 21.85 6.58
C VAL A 3 15.17 20.60 6.64
N MET A 4 14.10 20.64 7.42
CA MET A 4 13.02 19.69 7.26
C MET A 4 12.49 19.84 5.84
N MET A 5 12.86 18.91 4.95
CA MET A 5 12.18 18.80 3.66
C MET A 5 10.73 18.46 3.98
N THR A 6 9.85 19.43 3.82
CA THR A 6 8.41 19.19 3.82
C THR A 6 8.12 18.25 2.65
N LYS A 7 7.72 17.02 2.96
CA LYS A 7 7.26 16.06 1.94
C LYS A 7 6.17 16.70 1.09
N ALA A 8 6.28 16.53 -0.22
CA ALA A 8 5.25 16.99 -1.14
C ALA A 8 3.91 16.28 -0.80
N ILE A 9 2.86 17.08 -0.63
CA ILE A 9 1.52 16.55 -0.43
C ILE A 9 0.97 16.18 -1.81
N VAL A 10 0.61 14.92 -1.97
CA VAL A 10 0.00 14.43 -3.22
C VAL A 10 -1.39 15.02 -3.38
N PRO A 11 -1.72 15.62 -4.52
CA PRO A 11 -3.10 16.02 -4.80
C PRO A 11 -4.04 14.80 -4.72
N GLY A 12 -5.12 14.92 -3.94
CA GLY A 12 -6.05 13.81 -3.68
C GLY A 12 -5.71 12.97 -2.46
N SER A 13 -4.56 13.16 -1.81
CA SER A 13 -4.26 12.51 -0.53
C SER A 13 -5.19 12.99 0.58
N LEU A 14 -5.28 12.21 1.67
CA LEU A 14 -6.11 12.58 2.83
C LEU A 14 -5.69 13.93 3.43
N GLN A 15 -4.39 14.23 3.45
CA GLN A 15 -3.89 15.54 3.92
C GLN A 15 -4.35 16.68 3.00
N ALA A 16 -4.34 16.48 1.69
CA ALA A 16 -4.79 17.51 0.74
C ALA A 16 -6.28 17.80 0.91
N VAL A 17 -7.09 16.75 1.11
CA VAL A 17 -8.53 16.87 1.35
C VAL A 17 -8.81 17.51 2.70
N ALA A 18 -8.17 17.07 3.77
CA ALA A 18 -8.31 17.64 5.10
C ALA A 18 -8.01 19.15 5.10
N ASN A 19 -6.91 19.55 4.46
CA ASN A 19 -6.53 20.96 4.34
C ASN A 19 -7.56 21.80 3.54
N ARG A 20 -8.12 21.22 2.47
CA ARG A 20 -9.11 21.91 1.61
C ARG A 20 -10.46 22.07 2.31
N ASP A 21 -10.92 21.00 2.96
CA ASP A 21 -12.29 20.89 3.47
C ASP A 21 -12.41 21.26 4.96
N GLY A 22 -11.28 21.59 5.60
CA GLY A 22 -11.24 21.94 7.03
C GLY A 22 -11.51 20.75 7.96
N LEU A 23 -11.29 19.53 7.48
CA LEU A 23 -11.44 18.30 8.25
C LEU A 23 -10.18 17.98 9.05
N SER A 24 -10.32 17.22 10.12
CA SER A 24 -9.18 16.57 10.76
C SER A 24 -8.68 15.39 9.91
N LEU A 25 -7.42 15.00 10.11
CA LEU A 25 -6.89 13.78 9.47
C LEU A 25 -7.65 12.52 9.89
N ALA A 26 -8.13 12.47 11.13
CA ALA A 26 -8.93 11.36 11.63
C ALA A 26 -10.27 11.23 10.88
N GLU A 27 -10.98 12.34 10.69
CA GLU A 27 -12.23 12.36 9.91
C GLU A 27 -11.97 11.97 8.46
N SER A 28 -10.90 12.49 7.84
CA SER A 28 -10.52 12.11 6.48
C SER A 28 -10.19 10.61 6.36
N PHE A 29 -9.52 10.03 7.37
CA PHE A 29 -9.20 8.61 7.41
C PHE A 29 -10.45 7.73 7.55
N LEU A 30 -11.42 8.14 8.39
CA LEU A 30 -12.67 7.40 8.54
C LEU A 30 -13.54 7.39 7.28
N ASN A 31 -13.34 8.37 6.39
CA ASN A 31 -14.08 8.51 5.14
C ASN A 31 -13.36 7.81 3.95
N CYS A 32 -12.17 7.24 4.14
CA CYS A 32 -11.49 6.56 3.05
C CYS A 32 -12.11 5.18 2.77
N GLU A 33 -12.10 4.79 1.50
CA GLU A 33 -12.71 3.54 1.03
C GLU A 33 -11.68 2.44 0.81
N VAL A 34 -10.42 2.83 0.66
CA VAL A 34 -9.29 1.91 0.47
C VAL A 34 -8.14 2.31 1.37
N ILE A 35 -7.57 1.35 2.08
CA ILE A 35 -6.28 1.46 2.75
C ILE A 35 -5.24 0.75 1.90
N VAL A 36 -4.23 1.48 1.49
CA VAL A 36 -3.05 0.93 0.81
C VAL A 36 -1.93 0.77 1.83
N LEU A 37 -1.54 -0.48 2.07
CA LEU A 37 -0.30 -0.84 2.76
C LEU A 37 0.80 -0.91 1.72
N ILE A 38 1.83 -0.06 1.82
CA ILE A 38 2.92 -0.02 0.85
C ILE A 38 4.26 -0.34 1.49
N ASP A 39 4.91 -1.35 0.95
CA ASP A 39 6.22 -1.82 1.37
C ASP A 39 7.31 -0.80 1.03
N GLN A 40 8.14 -0.48 2.02
CA GLN A 40 9.28 0.42 1.92
C GLN A 40 10.57 -0.25 2.42
N SER A 41 10.62 -1.58 2.37
CA SER A 41 11.80 -2.37 2.72
C SER A 41 12.93 -2.22 1.70
N GLY A 42 14.13 -2.69 2.05
CA GLY A 42 15.32 -2.52 1.23
C GLY A 42 15.25 -3.21 -0.14
N SER A 43 14.53 -4.32 -0.27
CA SER A 43 14.34 -5.04 -1.53
C SER A 43 13.56 -4.24 -2.58
N MET A 44 12.75 -3.27 -2.16
CA MET A 44 12.04 -2.36 -3.05
C MET A 44 12.95 -1.38 -3.80
N ASP A 45 14.25 -1.28 -3.45
CA ASP A 45 15.24 -0.49 -4.20
C ASP A 45 15.75 -1.20 -5.47
N ALA A 46 15.37 -2.45 -5.70
CA ALA A 46 15.74 -3.18 -6.91
C ALA A 46 15.23 -2.48 -8.18
N HIS A 47 16.11 -2.33 -9.18
CA HIS A 47 15.83 -1.63 -10.43
C HIS A 47 15.40 -2.60 -11.53
N ASP A 48 14.43 -3.44 -11.26
CA ASP A 48 13.87 -4.46 -12.16
C ASP A 48 12.41 -4.15 -12.57
N ALA A 49 11.90 -3.01 -12.19
CA ALA A 49 10.59 -2.54 -12.63
C ALA A 49 10.62 -2.04 -14.10
N PRO A 50 9.47 -1.99 -14.80
CA PRO A 50 9.40 -1.54 -16.19
C PRO A 50 10.06 -0.18 -16.42
N GLY A 51 10.91 -0.12 -17.45
CA GLY A 51 11.68 1.09 -17.80
C GLY A 51 12.93 1.30 -16.95
N GLY A 52 13.42 0.26 -16.25
CA GLY A 52 14.63 0.33 -15.43
C GLY A 52 14.47 1.18 -14.15
N LYS A 53 13.25 1.40 -13.73
CA LYS A 53 12.93 2.10 -12.49
C LYS A 53 13.11 1.18 -11.28
N SER A 54 13.33 1.79 -10.11
CA SER A 54 13.22 1.02 -8.88
C SER A 54 11.75 0.60 -8.63
N ARG A 55 11.57 -0.47 -7.85
CA ARG A 55 10.23 -0.88 -7.41
C ARG A 55 9.54 0.23 -6.62
N TYR A 56 10.29 1.02 -5.81
CA TYR A 56 9.81 2.23 -5.15
C TYR A 56 9.22 3.22 -6.14
N ASP A 57 9.99 3.60 -7.18
CA ASP A 57 9.55 4.62 -8.13
C ASP A 57 8.32 4.17 -8.92
N ALA A 58 8.23 2.88 -9.23
CA ALA A 58 7.07 2.30 -9.88
C ALA A 58 5.83 2.35 -8.97
N ALA A 59 5.97 1.93 -7.71
CA ALA A 59 4.90 1.95 -6.73
C ALA A 59 4.41 3.37 -6.42
N ASP A 60 5.35 4.32 -6.22
CA ASP A 60 5.04 5.73 -5.92
C ASP A 60 4.28 6.39 -7.09
N ALA A 61 4.71 6.15 -8.33
CA ALA A 61 4.04 6.72 -9.50
C ALA A 61 2.58 6.27 -9.61
N GLU A 62 2.32 4.98 -9.39
CA GLU A 62 0.98 4.43 -9.43
C GLU A 62 0.13 4.89 -8.23
N LEU A 63 0.72 4.99 -7.05
CA LEU A 63 0.04 5.48 -5.85
C LEU A 63 -0.37 6.95 -5.99
N ILE A 64 0.50 7.79 -6.58
CA ILE A 64 0.18 9.19 -6.90
C ILE A 64 -1.00 9.27 -7.87
N ARG A 65 -0.99 8.45 -8.92
CA ARG A 65 -2.06 8.39 -9.89
C ARG A 65 -3.38 7.97 -9.24
N LEU A 66 -3.34 6.88 -8.46
CA LEU A 66 -4.50 6.36 -7.75
C LEU A 66 -5.17 7.42 -6.86
N GLN A 67 -4.38 8.17 -6.09
CA GLN A 67 -4.91 9.22 -5.21
C GLN A 67 -5.51 10.39 -5.99
N LYS A 68 -4.92 10.76 -7.13
CA LYS A 68 -5.48 11.81 -8.00
C LYS A 68 -6.82 11.41 -8.62
N GLU A 69 -6.97 10.16 -9.00
CA GLU A 69 -8.20 9.62 -9.59
C GLU A 69 -9.28 9.37 -8.54
N ASN A 70 -8.89 9.10 -7.29
CA ASN A 70 -9.79 8.75 -6.17
C ASN A 70 -9.63 9.73 -5.01
N TYR A 71 -9.91 10.98 -5.27
CA TYR A 71 -9.66 12.13 -4.39
C TYR A 71 -10.26 11.95 -2.99
N GLY A 72 -9.40 11.86 -1.96
CA GLY A 72 -9.81 11.71 -0.56
C GLY A 72 -10.35 10.33 -0.15
N ARG A 73 -10.28 9.33 -1.06
CA ARG A 73 -10.82 7.99 -0.81
C ARG A 73 -9.75 6.94 -0.46
N VAL A 74 -8.47 7.30 -0.57
CA VAL A 74 -7.33 6.40 -0.39
C VAL A 74 -6.51 6.83 0.80
N GLY A 75 -6.46 5.98 1.83
CA GLY A 75 -5.53 6.09 2.95
C GLY A 75 -4.24 5.33 2.66
N VAL A 76 -3.09 5.90 3.00
CA VAL A 76 -1.78 5.27 2.77
C VAL A 76 -1.10 4.98 4.09
N ILE A 77 -0.66 3.73 4.26
CA ILE A 77 0.15 3.25 5.37
C ILE A 77 1.44 2.71 4.78
N GLU A 78 2.57 3.27 5.17
CA GLU A 78 3.89 2.78 4.76
C GLU A 78 4.48 1.86 5.84
N PHE A 79 5.19 0.82 5.42
CA PHE A 79 5.84 -0.10 6.35
C PHE A 79 7.20 -0.61 5.85
N SER A 80 8.04 -0.98 6.79
CA SER A 80 9.29 -1.72 6.63
C SER A 80 9.56 -2.45 7.95
N TYR A 81 10.57 -2.08 8.75
CA TYR A 81 10.75 -2.55 10.12
C TYR A 81 9.86 -1.81 11.14
N TYR A 82 9.16 -0.79 10.72
CA TYR A 82 8.09 -0.11 11.45
C TYR A 82 6.97 0.30 10.50
N THR A 83 5.81 0.57 11.06
CA THR A 83 4.60 0.93 10.30
C THR A 83 4.10 2.29 10.75
N ARG A 84 3.67 3.12 9.80
CA ARG A 84 3.04 4.41 10.11
C ARG A 84 2.06 4.85 9.03
N PHE A 85 1.12 5.69 9.44
CA PHE A 85 0.21 6.38 8.54
C PHE A 85 0.93 7.47 7.74
N CYS A 86 0.64 7.55 6.44
CA CYS A 86 1.22 8.50 5.51
C CYS A 86 0.14 9.42 4.91
N PRO A 87 -0.35 10.43 5.67
CA PRO A 87 -1.49 11.26 5.25
C PRO A 87 -1.21 12.11 4.01
N GLY A 88 0.05 12.47 3.78
CA GLY A 88 0.49 13.21 2.56
C GLY A 88 0.47 12.36 1.30
N GLY A 89 0.26 11.06 1.43
CA GLY A 89 0.08 10.13 0.32
C GLY A 89 1.35 9.71 -0.43
N LEU A 90 2.53 10.22 -0.04
CA LEU A 90 3.81 9.82 -0.62
C LEU A 90 4.67 9.13 0.43
N PRO A 91 4.96 7.83 0.29
CA PRO A 91 5.78 7.08 1.24
C PRO A 91 7.20 7.62 1.35
N THR A 92 7.88 7.27 2.45
CA THR A 92 9.29 7.55 2.64
C THR A 92 10.08 6.28 2.36
N ARG A 93 11.15 6.38 1.57
CA ARG A 93 12.08 5.26 1.44
C ARG A 93 12.74 4.99 2.78
N ILE A 94 12.36 3.89 3.41
CA ILE A 94 12.80 3.53 4.76
C ILE A 94 14.00 2.59 4.67
N GLY A 95 13.93 1.60 3.79
CA GLY A 95 14.88 0.50 3.72
C GLY A 95 14.71 -0.49 4.90
N GLY A 96 15.66 -1.38 5.07
CA GLY A 96 15.64 -2.35 6.16
C GLY A 96 14.79 -3.59 5.88
N SER A 97 14.32 -4.22 6.94
CA SER A 97 13.53 -5.46 6.89
C SER A 97 12.05 -5.22 6.58
N THR A 98 11.25 -6.30 6.55
CA THR A 98 9.85 -6.28 6.07
C THR A 98 8.92 -6.85 7.13
N ASP A 99 8.59 -6.06 8.16
CA ASP A 99 7.60 -6.44 9.19
C ASP A 99 6.16 -6.33 8.65
N MET A 100 5.85 -7.22 7.73
CA MET A 100 4.51 -7.28 7.13
C MET A 100 3.44 -7.68 8.15
N ALA A 101 3.78 -8.50 9.13
CA ALA A 101 2.85 -8.90 10.17
C ALA A 101 2.39 -7.71 11.03
N GLY A 102 3.35 -6.88 11.47
CA GLY A 102 3.06 -5.65 12.19
C GLY A 102 2.25 -4.65 11.36
N ALA A 103 2.55 -4.54 10.07
CA ALA A 103 1.79 -3.68 9.15
C ALA A 103 0.33 -4.12 9.01
N LEU A 104 0.09 -5.43 8.87
CA LEU A 104 -1.26 -5.99 8.80
C LEU A 104 -2.02 -5.80 10.12
N ASP A 105 -1.39 -6.07 11.28
CA ASP A 105 -2.03 -5.83 12.58
C ASP A 105 -2.34 -4.33 12.81
N PHE A 106 -1.49 -3.43 12.34
CA PHE A 106 -1.72 -1.98 12.39
C PHE A 106 -2.94 -1.56 11.55
N ALA A 107 -3.03 -2.04 10.31
CA ALA A 107 -4.11 -1.67 9.39
C ALA A 107 -5.45 -2.33 9.73
N ARG A 108 -5.46 -3.35 10.58
CA ARG A 108 -6.66 -4.09 10.96
C ARG A 108 -7.74 -3.22 11.64
N VAL A 109 -7.39 -2.05 12.14
CA VAL A 109 -8.36 -1.07 12.66
C VAL A 109 -9.36 -0.62 11.59
N ALA A 110 -8.99 -0.70 10.32
CA ALA A 110 -9.83 -0.33 9.17
C ALA A 110 -10.56 -1.53 8.54
N ASP A 111 -10.43 -2.75 9.11
CA ASP A 111 -11.09 -3.95 8.60
C ASP A 111 -12.63 -3.79 8.62
N GLY A 112 -13.24 -3.88 7.44
CA GLY A 112 -14.67 -3.68 7.23
C GLY A 112 -15.13 -2.24 7.02
N ALA A 113 -14.32 -1.24 7.37
CA ALA A 113 -14.61 0.15 7.05
C ALA A 113 -14.04 0.55 5.69
N SER A 114 -12.91 -0.07 5.31
CA SER A 114 -12.20 0.17 4.06
C SER A 114 -11.69 -1.13 3.48
N LYS A 115 -11.55 -1.19 2.16
CA LYS A 115 -10.86 -2.29 1.49
C LYS A 115 -9.35 -2.18 1.74
N VAL A 116 -8.68 -3.29 1.95
CA VAL A 116 -7.24 -3.31 2.21
C VAL A 116 -6.49 -3.86 0.99
N VAL A 117 -5.50 -3.10 0.54
CA VAL A 117 -4.61 -3.45 -0.56
C VAL A 117 -3.17 -3.42 -0.07
N LEU A 118 -2.47 -4.54 -0.17
CA LEU A 118 -1.07 -4.67 0.19
C LEU A 118 -0.21 -4.64 -1.08
N ILE A 119 0.73 -3.70 -1.15
CA ILE A 119 1.69 -3.54 -2.25
C ILE A 119 3.07 -3.91 -1.73
N SER A 120 3.68 -4.96 -2.27
CA SER A 120 4.98 -5.46 -1.83
C SER A 120 5.63 -6.35 -2.91
N ASP A 121 6.92 -6.61 -2.78
CA ASP A 121 7.61 -7.67 -3.52
C ASP A 121 7.43 -9.07 -2.87
N GLY A 122 6.73 -9.14 -1.73
CA GLY A 122 6.28 -10.38 -1.12
C GLY A 122 7.33 -11.14 -0.33
N GLU A 123 8.37 -10.47 0.16
CA GLU A 123 9.44 -11.06 0.96
C GLU A 123 9.38 -10.62 2.45
N PRO A 124 8.40 -11.10 3.24
CA PRO A 124 8.29 -10.73 4.65
C PRO A 124 9.36 -11.41 5.49
N ASP A 125 9.78 -10.75 6.59
CA ASP A 125 10.72 -11.30 7.56
C ASP A 125 10.21 -12.62 8.18
N ASP A 126 8.91 -12.71 8.44
CA ASP A 126 8.23 -13.92 8.93
C ASP A 126 6.92 -14.18 8.17
N SER A 127 7.00 -15.09 7.20
CA SER A 127 5.85 -15.50 6.39
C SER A 127 4.72 -16.14 7.21
N ARG A 128 5.02 -16.81 8.32
CA ARG A 128 4.00 -17.43 9.18
C ARG A 128 3.26 -16.39 9.98
N ALA A 129 4.00 -15.42 10.56
CA ALA A 129 3.41 -14.31 11.30
C ALA A 129 2.54 -13.46 10.38
N ALA A 130 3.01 -13.14 9.17
CA ALA A 130 2.24 -12.38 8.20
C ALA A 130 0.93 -13.08 7.79
N LEU A 131 0.96 -14.39 7.51
CA LEU A 131 -0.25 -15.17 7.23
C LEU A 131 -1.17 -15.27 8.45
N ALA A 132 -0.62 -15.38 9.66
CA ALA A 132 -1.42 -15.41 10.88
C ALA A 132 -2.11 -14.06 11.12
N ALA A 133 -1.43 -12.94 10.87
CA ALA A 133 -2.01 -11.61 10.94
C ALA A 133 -3.12 -11.42 9.88
N ALA A 134 -2.88 -11.83 8.63
CA ALA A 134 -3.88 -11.78 7.56
C ALA A 134 -5.17 -12.54 7.91
N ARG A 135 -5.06 -13.75 8.49
CA ARG A 135 -6.21 -14.56 8.88
C ARG A 135 -7.09 -13.96 9.98
N LYS A 136 -6.65 -12.90 10.65
CA LYS A 136 -7.47 -12.17 11.63
C LYS A 136 -8.45 -11.19 10.97
N TYR A 137 -8.29 -10.93 9.67
CA TYR A 137 -9.18 -10.07 8.90
C TYR A 137 -10.51 -10.78 8.62
N GLN A 138 -11.59 -10.04 8.70
CA GLN A 138 -12.93 -10.51 8.36
C GLN A 138 -13.29 -10.24 6.89
N HIS A 139 -12.56 -9.31 6.27
CA HIS A 139 -12.76 -8.88 4.89
C HIS A 139 -11.51 -9.18 4.03
N PRO A 140 -11.67 -9.28 2.70
CA PRO A 140 -10.58 -9.62 1.82
C PRO A 140 -9.43 -8.61 1.86
N ILE A 141 -8.19 -9.11 1.92
CA ILE A 141 -6.98 -8.35 1.64
C ILE A 141 -6.59 -8.65 0.20
N HIS A 142 -6.57 -7.63 -0.63
CA HIS A 142 -6.04 -7.75 -1.99
C HIS A 142 -4.55 -7.45 -2.00
N THR A 143 -3.79 -8.08 -2.87
CA THR A 143 -2.35 -7.88 -2.94
C THR A 143 -1.92 -7.46 -4.34
N ILE A 144 -0.90 -6.62 -4.42
CA ILE A 144 -0.27 -6.20 -5.67
C ILE A 144 1.21 -6.52 -5.55
N TYR A 145 1.64 -7.44 -6.39
CA TYR A 145 3.04 -7.84 -6.45
C TYR A 145 3.83 -6.88 -7.34
N ILE A 146 4.95 -6.37 -6.80
CA ILE A 146 5.92 -5.56 -7.55
C ILE A 146 7.25 -6.30 -7.55
N GLY A 147 7.63 -6.83 -8.69
CA GLY A 147 8.87 -7.59 -8.86
C GLY A 147 8.90 -8.33 -10.18
N PRO A 148 9.98 -9.09 -10.44
CA PRO A 148 10.16 -9.83 -11.69
C PRO A 148 9.12 -10.96 -11.84
N GLU A 149 8.78 -11.29 -13.08
CA GLU A 149 7.92 -12.44 -13.34
C GLU A 149 8.52 -13.72 -12.75
N GLY A 150 7.69 -14.51 -12.05
CA GLY A 150 8.10 -15.77 -11.46
C GLY A 150 8.86 -15.66 -10.13
N GLY A 151 8.95 -14.46 -9.54
CA GLY A 151 9.55 -14.30 -8.21
C GLY A 151 8.75 -15.00 -7.09
N ASP A 152 9.47 -15.55 -6.11
CA ASP A 152 8.89 -16.32 -4.99
C ASP A 152 7.89 -15.49 -4.15
N GLY A 153 8.12 -14.19 -4.03
CA GLY A 153 7.24 -13.28 -3.31
C GLY A 153 5.82 -13.21 -3.88
N ARG A 154 5.67 -13.38 -5.21
CA ARG A 154 4.35 -13.45 -5.84
C ARG A 154 3.50 -14.60 -5.30
N ALA A 155 4.11 -15.78 -5.17
CA ALA A 155 3.43 -16.95 -4.64
C ALA A 155 3.02 -16.76 -3.17
N PHE A 156 3.85 -16.07 -2.39
CA PHE A 156 3.52 -15.72 -1.02
C PHE A 156 2.33 -14.75 -0.95
N LEU A 157 2.34 -13.66 -1.70
CA LEU A 157 1.24 -12.69 -1.73
C LEU A 157 -0.06 -13.33 -2.21
N ALA A 158 0.00 -14.24 -3.19
CA ALA A 158 -1.17 -14.99 -3.65
C ALA A 158 -1.78 -15.85 -2.53
N ARG A 159 -0.95 -16.52 -1.73
CA ARG A 159 -1.42 -17.28 -0.55
C ARG A 159 -2.01 -16.38 0.52
N LEU A 160 -1.42 -15.19 0.74
CA LEU A 160 -1.92 -14.23 1.71
C LEU A 160 -3.30 -13.71 1.30
N ALA A 161 -3.46 -13.29 0.06
CA ALA A 161 -4.75 -12.84 -0.48
C ALA A 161 -5.79 -13.97 -0.39
N ALA A 162 -5.47 -15.17 -0.87
CA ALA A 162 -6.37 -16.32 -0.84
C ALA A 162 -6.81 -16.69 0.59
N ALA A 163 -5.95 -16.50 1.59
CA ALA A 163 -6.27 -16.78 3.00
C ALA A 163 -7.39 -15.86 3.55
N THR A 164 -7.68 -14.75 2.89
CA THR A 164 -8.74 -13.79 3.26
C THR A 164 -9.85 -13.69 2.20
N GLY A 165 -9.78 -14.50 1.13
CA GLY A 165 -10.72 -14.40 0.00
C GLY A 165 -10.43 -13.24 -0.97
N GLY A 166 -9.26 -12.62 -0.87
CA GLY A 166 -8.81 -11.56 -1.76
C GLY A 166 -8.19 -12.09 -3.06
N GLN A 167 -7.72 -11.16 -3.87
CA GLN A 167 -7.10 -11.42 -5.17
C GLN A 167 -5.68 -10.82 -5.21
N THR A 168 -4.82 -11.42 -6.02
CA THR A 168 -3.46 -10.92 -6.28
C THR A 168 -3.37 -10.39 -7.69
N PHE A 169 -2.87 -9.16 -7.80
CA PHE A 169 -2.57 -8.51 -9.08
C PHE A 169 -1.05 -8.41 -9.23
N GLN A 170 -0.58 -8.41 -10.46
CA GLN A 170 0.84 -8.16 -10.76
C GLN A 170 0.96 -6.81 -11.44
N SER A 171 1.81 -5.95 -10.91
CA SER A 171 2.20 -4.71 -11.58
C SER A 171 3.26 -5.00 -12.63
N ALA A 172 2.85 -5.63 -13.75
CA ALA A 172 3.74 -5.88 -14.89
C ALA A 172 3.80 -4.70 -15.86
N ALA A 173 2.91 -3.70 -15.72
CA ALA A 173 2.89 -2.53 -16.59
C ALA A 173 2.42 -1.29 -15.83
N PRO A 174 2.86 -0.08 -16.23
CA PRO A 174 2.34 1.18 -15.69
C PRO A 174 0.83 1.23 -15.87
N GLY A 175 0.12 1.53 -14.80
CA GLY A 175 -1.36 1.64 -14.82
C GLY A 175 -2.13 0.46 -14.24
N LEU A 176 -1.57 -0.75 -14.19
CA LEU A 176 -2.29 -1.92 -13.69
C LEU A 176 -2.60 -1.85 -12.19
N LEU A 177 -1.79 -1.15 -11.41
CA LEU A 177 -2.05 -0.94 -9.98
C LEU A 177 -3.31 -0.09 -9.80
N ALA A 178 -3.41 1.03 -10.51
CA ALA A 178 -4.57 1.89 -10.47
C ALA A 178 -5.82 1.18 -10.99
N GLU A 179 -5.70 0.42 -12.08
CA GLU A 179 -6.83 -0.37 -12.64
C GLU A 179 -7.30 -1.45 -11.66
N GLY A 180 -6.38 -2.18 -11.02
CA GLY A 180 -6.72 -3.19 -10.01
C GLY A 180 -7.46 -2.59 -8.81
N VAL A 181 -6.98 -1.46 -8.28
CA VAL A 181 -7.66 -0.77 -7.17
C VAL A 181 -8.96 -0.13 -7.63
N GLN A 182 -9.02 0.42 -8.86
CA GLN A 182 -10.24 0.95 -9.46
C GLN A 182 -11.32 -0.14 -9.56
N GLN A 183 -10.96 -1.34 -10.02
CA GLN A 183 -11.89 -2.49 -10.02
C GLN A 183 -12.41 -2.80 -8.62
N LEU A 184 -11.52 -2.75 -7.61
CA LEU A 184 -11.92 -2.97 -6.23
C LEU A 184 -12.87 -1.89 -5.70
N LEU A 185 -12.70 -0.64 -6.11
CA LEU A 185 -13.59 0.46 -5.76
C LEU A 185 -14.98 0.33 -6.38
N LEU A 186 -15.06 -0.28 -7.57
CA LEU A 186 -16.31 -0.47 -8.31
C LEU A 186 -17.11 -1.71 -7.88
N THR A 187 -16.47 -2.67 -7.20
CA THR A 187 -17.12 -3.91 -6.70
C THR A 187 -17.63 -3.73 -5.25
N ALA A 188 -18.38 -2.66 -5.00
CA ALA A 188 -19.04 -2.43 -3.73
C ALA A 188 -20.22 -3.37 -3.54
#